data_7540b9aff0a0172b5b4e9976101efee9
#
_entry.id   7540b9aff0a0172b5b4e9976101efee9
#
_cell.length_a   1.000
_cell.length_b   1.000
_cell.length_c   1.000
_cell.angle_alpha   90.00
_cell.angle_beta   90.00
_cell.angle_gamma   90.00
#
_symmetry.space_group_name_H-M   'P 1'
#
loop_
_entity.id
_entity.type
_entity.pdbx_description
1 polymer ?
#
loop_
_entity_poly.entity_id
_entity_poly.type
_entity_poly.pdbx_seq_one_letter_code
_entity_poly.pdbx_strand_id
1 'polypeptide(L)'
;MIETDRLNLRHLTPNDAEFILALLNDPAFLRFIGDKGARDLEGARKYITHGPMEMYARLGLGLYLVELKDGKVPIGLCGLIKRDGLDDVDIGFAFLPDFRTKGYAYEAASATMAYGKDALRLKRIVAITSPDNEASGRLLEKLGLRFEQMVRLTENAQEVRLFSSGV
;
A
#
# COMPACT_ATOMS: atom_id res chain seq x y z
N MET A 1 -5.00 -12.73 -5.98
CA MET A 1 -3.81 -13.12 -5.22
C MET A 1 -2.57 -13.01 -6.09
N ILE A 2 -1.45 -12.57 -5.52
CA ILE A 2 -0.18 -12.41 -6.22
C ILE A 2 0.87 -13.22 -5.48
N GLU A 3 1.69 -13.93 -6.21
CA GLU A 3 2.74 -14.78 -5.64
C GLU A 3 4.09 -14.38 -6.24
N THR A 4 5.12 -14.29 -5.40
CA THR A 4 6.50 -14.01 -5.81
C THR A 4 7.42 -15.11 -5.26
N ASP A 5 8.73 -14.95 -5.43
CA ASP A 5 9.68 -15.96 -4.94
C ASP A 5 9.58 -16.16 -3.43
N ARG A 6 9.45 -15.09 -2.66
CA ARG A 6 9.46 -15.16 -1.20
C ARG A 6 8.12 -14.80 -0.54
N LEU A 7 7.17 -14.25 -1.30
CA LEU A 7 5.98 -13.61 -0.74
C LEU A 7 4.70 -14.13 -1.35
N ASN A 8 3.62 -14.09 -0.55
CA ASN A 8 2.25 -14.17 -1.03
C ASN A 8 1.55 -12.86 -0.69
N LEU A 9 0.81 -12.31 -1.65
CA LEU A 9 -0.06 -11.16 -1.45
C LEU A 9 -1.50 -11.66 -1.55
N ARG A 10 -2.24 -11.56 -0.46
CA ARG A 10 -3.61 -12.08 -0.39
C ARG A 10 -4.57 -11.07 0.19
N HIS A 11 -5.86 -11.32 0.02
CA HIS A 11 -6.89 -10.48 0.63
C HIS A 11 -6.75 -10.49 2.15
N LEU A 12 -6.96 -9.32 2.75
CA LEU A 12 -7.12 -9.21 4.20
C LEU A 12 -8.46 -9.80 4.61
N THR A 13 -8.50 -10.37 5.80
CA THR A 13 -9.74 -10.80 6.45
C THR A 13 -9.76 -10.25 7.88
N PRO A 14 -10.91 -10.27 8.58
CA PRO A 14 -10.94 -9.83 9.97
C PRO A 14 -10.01 -10.59 10.91
N ASN A 15 -9.58 -11.80 10.52
CA ASN A 15 -8.62 -12.57 11.29
C ASN A 15 -7.22 -11.95 11.29
N ASP A 16 -6.97 -10.98 10.44
CA ASP A 16 -5.67 -10.27 10.37
C ASP A 16 -5.63 -9.05 11.30
N ALA A 17 -6.61 -8.88 12.18
CA ALA A 17 -6.74 -7.68 13.01
C ALA A 17 -5.54 -7.41 13.89
N GLU A 18 -4.92 -8.44 14.48
CA GLU A 18 -3.73 -8.25 15.32
C GLU A 18 -2.59 -7.64 14.53
N PHE A 19 -2.31 -8.18 13.37
CA PHE A 19 -1.27 -7.66 12.49
C PHE A 19 -1.59 -6.23 12.05
N ILE A 20 -2.81 -5.97 11.65
CA ILE A 20 -3.23 -4.64 11.20
C ILE A 20 -3.11 -3.63 12.33
N LEU A 21 -3.53 -4.00 13.54
CA LEU A 21 -3.41 -3.10 14.69
C LEU A 21 -1.95 -2.69 14.92
N ALA A 22 -1.03 -3.65 14.85
CA ALA A 22 0.39 -3.38 15.01
C ALA A 22 0.93 -2.48 13.90
N LEU A 23 0.57 -2.77 12.65
CA LEU A 23 1.07 -2.00 11.51
C LEU A 23 0.55 -0.57 11.51
N LEU A 24 -0.74 -0.37 11.75
CA LEU A 24 -1.35 0.96 11.70
C LEU A 24 -0.85 1.88 12.83
N ASN A 25 -0.32 1.30 13.90
CA ASN A 25 0.22 2.07 15.04
C ASN A 25 1.74 2.09 15.10
N ASP A 26 2.41 1.53 14.09
CA ASP A 26 3.85 1.66 13.95
C ASP A 26 4.22 3.14 13.79
N PRO A 27 5.27 3.64 14.49
CA PRO A 27 5.64 5.06 14.41
C PRO A 27 5.86 5.61 13.01
N ALA A 28 6.48 4.83 12.13
CA ALA A 28 6.70 5.29 10.75
C ALA A 28 5.40 5.35 9.96
N PHE A 29 4.47 4.40 10.20
CA PHE A 29 3.16 4.44 9.58
C PHE A 29 2.41 5.70 9.99
N LEU A 30 2.39 5.99 11.30
CA LEU A 30 1.73 7.19 11.82
C LEU A 30 2.34 8.47 11.25
N ARG A 31 3.67 8.50 11.15
CA ARG A 31 4.39 9.68 10.66
C ARG A 31 4.18 9.93 9.18
N PHE A 32 4.33 8.90 8.33
CA PHE A 32 4.39 9.08 6.89
C PHE A 32 3.07 8.82 6.17
N ILE A 33 2.19 8.02 6.75
CA ILE A 33 0.91 7.66 6.11
C ILE A 33 -0.25 8.32 6.84
N GLY A 34 -0.22 8.31 8.17
CA GLY A 34 -1.23 8.99 8.97
C GLY A 34 -1.94 8.05 9.93
N ASP A 35 -2.65 8.66 10.87
CA ASP A 35 -3.39 7.95 11.89
C ASP A 35 -4.73 7.48 11.34
N LYS A 36 -4.95 6.17 11.31
CA LYS A 36 -6.21 5.56 10.84
C LYS A 36 -7.23 5.36 11.96
N GLY A 37 -6.89 5.74 13.19
CA GLY A 37 -7.81 5.72 14.31
C GLY A 37 -8.04 4.36 14.95
N ALA A 38 -7.36 3.31 14.49
CA ALA A 38 -7.50 1.97 15.07
C ALA A 38 -6.67 1.86 16.34
N ARG A 39 -7.31 1.63 17.48
CA ARG A 39 -6.63 1.55 18.78
C ARG A 39 -6.79 0.20 19.47
N ASP A 40 -7.66 -0.65 18.95
CA ASP A 40 -7.92 -1.97 19.48
C ASP A 40 -8.27 -2.93 18.34
N LEU A 41 -8.48 -4.20 18.68
CA LEU A 41 -8.80 -5.22 17.69
C LEU A 41 -10.09 -4.94 16.94
N GLU A 42 -11.09 -4.39 17.62
CA GLU A 42 -12.34 -4.02 16.97
C GLU A 42 -12.12 -2.91 15.94
N GLY A 43 -11.34 -1.90 16.29
CA GLY A 43 -10.98 -0.83 15.36
C GLY A 43 -10.22 -1.34 14.16
N ALA A 44 -9.30 -2.28 14.37
CA ALA A 44 -8.56 -2.92 13.27
C ALA A 44 -9.49 -3.73 12.37
N ARG A 45 -10.44 -4.47 12.93
CA ARG A 45 -11.44 -5.19 12.11
C ARG A 45 -12.28 -4.24 11.28
N LYS A 46 -12.71 -3.13 11.85
CA LYS A 46 -13.47 -2.11 11.12
C LYS A 46 -12.68 -1.52 9.98
N TYR A 47 -11.39 -1.23 10.22
CA TYR A 47 -10.51 -0.76 9.15
C TYR A 47 -10.48 -1.76 7.99
N ILE A 48 -10.31 -3.05 8.30
CA ILE A 48 -10.24 -4.10 7.28
C ILE A 48 -11.55 -4.20 6.50
N THR A 49 -12.69 -4.26 7.20
CA THR A 49 -14.00 -4.50 6.56
C THR A 49 -14.49 -3.29 5.79
N HIS A 50 -14.29 -2.09 6.30
CA HIS A 50 -14.79 -0.86 5.67
C HIS A 50 -13.80 -0.26 4.66
N GLY A 51 -12.55 -0.69 4.68
CA GLY A 51 -11.53 -0.23 3.74
C GLY A 51 -11.22 -1.29 2.68
N PRO A 52 -10.17 -2.11 2.89
CA PRO A 52 -9.73 -3.07 1.87
C PRO A 52 -10.83 -4.02 1.39
N MET A 53 -11.58 -4.64 2.30
CA MET A 53 -12.60 -5.61 1.89
C MET A 53 -13.72 -4.98 1.07
N GLU A 54 -14.15 -3.78 1.44
CA GLU A 54 -15.16 -3.05 0.68
C GLU A 54 -14.63 -2.74 -0.73
N MET A 55 -13.36 -2.33 -0.81
CA MET A 55 -12.75 -2.01 -2.10
C MET A 55 -12.60 -3.25 -2.99
N TYR A 56 -12.24 -4.41 -2.42
CA TYR A 56 -12.22 -5.67 -3.18
C TYR A 56 -13.59 -5.95 -3.78
N ALA A 57 -14.64 -5.79 -2.98
CA ALA A 57 -16.01 -6.08 -3.43
C ALA A 57 -16.48 -5.11 -4.50
N ARG A 58 -16.15 -3.83 -4.34
CA ARG A 58 -16.66 -2.77 -5.23
C ARG A 58 -15.85 -2.63 -6.50
N LEU A 59 -14.53 -2.72 -6.40
CA LEU A 59 -13.61 -2.40 -7.51
C LEU A 59 -12.75 -3.58 -7.97
N GLY A 60 -12.73 -4.68 -7.23
CA GLY A 60 -11.87 -5.82 -7.55
C GLY A 60 -10.39 -5.56 -7.31
N LEU A 61 -10.06 -4.52 -6.56
CA LEU A 61 -8.68 -4.20 -6.19
C LEU A 61 -8.65 -3.69 -4.75
N GLY A 62 -7.45 -3.51 -4.19
CA GLY A 62 -7.27 -3.01 -2.82
C GLY A 62 -5.92 -3.41 -2.26
N LEU A 63 -5.66 -3.00 -1.03
CA LEU A 63 -4.43 -3.39 -0.33
C LEU A 63 -4.49 -4.86 0.05
N TYR A 64 -3.47 -5.61 -0.35
CA TYR A 64 -3.32 -7.01 0.05
C TYR A 64 -2.41 -7.13 1.26
N LEU A 65 -2.63 -8.15 2.05
CA LEU A 65 -1.67 -8.55 3.08
C LEU A 65 -0.49 -9.23 2.40
N VAL A 66 0.71 -8.80 2.76
CA VAL A 66 1.95 -9.42 2.30
C VAL A 66 2.45 -10.34 3.39
N GLU A 67 2.64 -11.61 3.06
CA GLU A 67 3.18 -12.58 4.00
C GLU A 67 4.37 -13.32 3.39
N LEU A 68 5.29 -13.73 4.24
CA LEU A 68 6.38 -14.60 3.82
C LEU A 68 5.80 -15.98 3.48
N LYS A 69 6.25 -16.58 2.38
CA LYS A 69 5.87 -17.96 2.05
C LYS A 69 6.30 -18.90 3.15
N ASP A 70 7.51 -18.71 3.68
CA ASP A 70 8.03 -19.49 4.76
C ASP A 70 7.36 -19.07 6.07
N GLY A 71 6.57 -19.97 6.65
CA GLY A 71 5.89 -19.72 7.91
C GLY A 71 4.63 -18.88 7.82
N LYS A 72 4.27 -18.35 6.65
CA LYS A 72 3.09 -17.48 6.45
C LYS A 72 3.06 -16.32 7.42
N VAL A 73 4.19 -15.67 7.61
CA VAL A 73 4.35 -14.54 8.54
C VAL A 73 3.88 -13.26 7.88
N PRO A 74 2.87 -12.56 8.42
CA PRO A 74 2.47 -11.26 7.88
C PRO A 74 3.56 -10.22 8.11
N ILE A 75 3.92 -9.48 7.06
CA ILE A 75 5.01 -8.50 7.15
C ILE A 75 4.61 -7.09 6.70
N GLY A 76 3.53 -6.95 5.95
CA GLY A 76 3.14 -5.64 5.45
C GLY A 76 1.86 -5.67 4.63
N LEU A 77 1.59 -4.54 4.02
CA LEU A 77 0.51 -4.35 3.06
C LEU A 77 1.10 -3.85 1.75
N CYS A 78 0.52 -4.25 0.63
CA CYS A 78 0.86 -3.71 -0.68
C CYS A 78 -0.30 -3.95 -1.63
N GLY A 79 -0.65 -2.95 -2.43
CA GLY A 79 -1.72 -3.14 -3.40
C GLY A 79 -2.04 -1.89 -4.18
N LEU A 80 -3.03 -2.02 -5.04
CA LEU A 80 -3.53 -0.93 -5.87
C LEU A 80 -4.85 -0.46 -5.27
N ILE A 81 -4.97 0.86 -5.11
CA ILE A 81 -6.16 1.44 -4.51
C ILE A 81 -6.65 2.61 -5.36
N LYS A 82 -7.94 2.86 -5.29
CA LYS A 82 -8.55 4.05 -5.88
C LYS A 82 -9.02 4.92 -4.74
N ARG A 83 -8.48 6.12 -4.66
CA ARG A 83 -8.85 7.05 -3.58
C ARG A 83 -9.42 8.33 -4.14
N ASP A 84 -10.23 8.99 -3.32
CA ASP A 84 -10.75 10.31 -3.68
C ASP A 84 -9.59 11.29 -3.78
N GLY A 85 -9.69 12.23 -4.71
CA GLY A 85 -8.65 13.21 -4.92
C GLY A 85 -7.60 12.84 -5.96
N LEU A 86 -7.61 11.59 -6.44
CA LEU A 86 -6.75 11.13 -7.53
C LEU A 86 -7.59 10.51 -8.63
N ASP A 87 -7.28 10.83 -9.87
CA ASP A 87 -7.99 10.28 -11.03
C ASP A 87 -7.56 8.86 -11.34
N ASP A 88 -6.31 8.53 -11.05
CA ASP A 88 -5.71 7.25 -11.39
C ASP A 88 -5.63 6.33 -10.18
N VAL A 89 -5.54 5.03 -10.46
CA VAL A 89 -5.24 4.03 -9.43
C VAL A 89 -3.84 4.28 -8.90
N ASP A 90 -3.66 4.22 -7.58
CA ASP A 90 -2.34 4.37 -6.99
C ASP A 90 -1.88 3.11 -6.27
N ILE A 91 -0.56 2.92 -6.25
CA ILE A 91 0.06 1.84 -5.51
C ILE A 91 0.40 2.33 -4.11
N GLY A 92 0.03 1.53 -3.11
CA GLY A 92 0.36 1.80 -1.72
C GLY A 92 1.08 0.62 -1.09
N PHE A 93 1.93 0.88 -0.12
CA PHE A 93 2.63 -0.17 0.63
C PHE A 93 3.06 0.35 1.99
N ALA A 94 3.15 -0.56 2.95
CA ALA A 94 3.67 -0.28 4.28
C ALA A 94 4.15 -1.60 4.88
N PHE A 95 5.30 -1.60 5.57
CA PHE A 95 5.88 -2.80 6.12
C PHE A 95 6.28 -2.59 7.57
N LEU A 96 6.20 -3.66 8.35
CA LEU A 96 6.69 -3.64 9.72
C LEU A 96 8.20 -3.39 9.74
N PRO A 97 8.73 -2.73 10.80
CA PRO A 97 10.15 -2.34 10.86
C PRO A 97 11.14 -3.49 10.62
N ASP A 98 10.87 -4.67 11.20
CA ASP A 98 11.78 -5.80 11.10
C ASP A 98 11.94 -6.34 9.68
N PHE A 99 11.04 -5.96 8.78
CA PHE A 99 11.04 -6.47 7.40
C PHE A 99 11.38 -5.39 6.38
N ARG A 100 11.85 -4.23 6.85
CA ARG A 100 12.37 -3.17 5.97
C ARG A 100 13.82 -3.45 5.61
N THR A 101 14.30 -2.87 4.52
CA THR A 101 15.69 -2.97 4.04
C THR A 101 16.14 -4.39 3.64
N LYS A 102 15.20 -5.29 3.39
CA LYS A 102 15.46 -6.68 2.97
C LYS A 102 14.98 -6.97 1.55
N GLY A 103 14.52 -5.95 0.84
CA GLY A 103 14.04 -6.11 -0.53
C GLY A 103 12.58 -6.56 -0.66
N TYR A 104 11.88 -6.79 0.45
CA TYR A 104 10.49 -7.26 0.38
C TYR A 104 9.55 -6.23 -0.21
N ALA A 105 9.71 -4.95 0.14
CA ALA A 105 8.85 -3.90 -0.39
C ALA A 105 8.98 -3.79 -1.91
N TYR A 106 10.20 -3.84 -2.42
CA TYR A 106 10.43 -3.81 -3.86
C TYR A 106 9.84 -5.05 -4.54
N GLU A 107 10.03 -6.22 -3.95
CA GLU A 107 9.50 -7.47 -4.50
C GLU A 107 7.97 -7.43 -4.57
N ALA A 108 7.31 -7.03 -3.50
CA ALA A 108 5.85 -6.93 -3.45
C ALA A 108 5.32 -5.87 -4.42
N ALA A 109 5.93 -4.69 -4.40
CA ALA A 109 5.47 -3.57 -5.23
C ALA A 109 5.72 -3.83 -6.71
N SER A 110 6.85 -4.44 -7.06
CA SER A 110 7.15 -4.81 -8.44
C SER A 110 6.11 -5.78 -9.00
N ALA A 111 5.77 -6.81 -8.23
CA ALA A 111 4.74 -7.77 -8.62
C ALA A 111 3.36 -7.12 -8.72
N THR A 112 3.06 -6.19 -7.83
CA THR A 112 1.80 -5.43 -7.83
C THR A 112 1.70 -4.55 -9.08
N MET A 113 2.78 -3.88 -9.45
CA MET A 113 2.83 -3.08 -10.68
C MET A 113 2.58 -3.95 -11.92
N ALA A 114 3.23 -5.11 -11.99
CA ALA A 114 3.04 -6.05 -13.09
C ALA A 114 1.58 -6.53 -13.17
N TYR A 115 1.00 -6.86 -12.03
CA TYR A 115 -0.42 -7.26 -11.96
C TYR A 115 -1.33 -6.15 -12.45
N GLY A 116 -1.07 -4.91 -12.08
CA GLY A 116 -1.87 -3.77 -12.54
C GLY A 116 -1.82 -3.60 -14.05
N LYS A 117 -0.64 -3.76 -14.64
CA LYS A 117 -0.47 -3.63 -16.09
C LYS A 117 -1.06 -4.82 -16.85
N ASP A 118 -0.76 -6.03 -16.41
CA ASP A 118 -1.06 -7.25 -17.17
C ASP A 118 -2.47 -7.78 -16.94
N ALA A 119 -2.93 -7.80 -15.68
CA ALA A 119 -4.25 -8.34 -15.34
C ALA A 119 -5.32 -7.27 -15.37
N LEU A 120 -5.05 -6.09 -14.82
CA LEU A 120 -6.04 -5.01 -14.76
C LEU A 120 -6.00 -4.07 -15.96
N ARG A 121 -5.00 -4.22 -16.82
CA ARG A 121 -4.83 -3.43 -18.04
C ARG A 121 -4.72 -1.93 -17.79
N LEU A 122 -4.16 -1.56 -16.66
CA LEU A 122 -3.97 -0.15 -16.30
C LEU A 122 -2.84 0.44 -17.15
N LYS A 123 -3.11 1.57 -17.75
CA LYS A 123 -2.11 2.28 -18.57
C LYS A 123 -1.23 3.19 -17.72
N ARG A 124 -1.74 3.65 -16.60
CA ARG A 124 -1.05 4.57 -15.72
C ARG A 124 -1.33 4.20 -14.27
N ILE A 125 -0.28 4.09 -13.49
CA ILE A 125 -0.37 3.85 -12.05
C ILE A 125 0.40 4.99 -11.39
N VAL A 126 -0.18 5.59 -10.36
CA VAL A 126 0.46 6.67 -9.63
C VAL A 126 0.78 6.22 -8.22
N ALA A 127 1.49 7.07 -7.50
CA ALA A 127 1.78 6.85 -6.07
C ALA A 127 1.95 8.20 -5.41
N ILE A 128 1.58 8.28 -4.15
CA ILE A 128 1.81 9.48 -3.36
C ILE A 128 2.71 9.15 -2.19
N THR A 129 3.51 10.12 -1.79
CA THR A 129 4.39 9.97 -0.64
C THR A 129 4.56 11.30 0.06
N SER A 130 4.68 11.25 1.39
CA SER A 130 5.00 12.41 2.19
C SER A 130 6.30 13.04 1.68
N PRO A 131 6.41 14.37 1.64
CA PRO A 131 7.61 15.03 1.09
C PRO A 131 8.91 14.62 1.77
N ASP A 132 8.88 14.26 3.04
CA ASP A 132 10.04 13.87 3.82
C ASP A 132 10.32 12.36 3.84
N ASN A 133 9.50 11.57 3.15
CA ASN A 133 9.71 10.12 3.09
C ASN A 133 10.60 9.77 1.90
N GLU A 134 11.91 9.95 2.08
CA GLU A 134 12.87 9.71 1.01
C GLU A 134 12.98 8.24 0.60
N ALA A 135 12.86 7.33 1.56
CA ALA A 135 12.96 5.89 1.28
C ALA A 135 11.84 5.45 0.34
N SER A 136 10.61 5.92 0.57
CA SER A 136 9.48 5.62 -0.30
C SER A 136 9.71 6.19 -1.72
N GLY A 137 10.18 7.43 -1.81
CA GLY A 137 10.49 8.05 -3.10
C GLY A 137 11.53 7.27 -3.90
N ARG A 138 12.61 6.82 -3.25
CA ARG A 138 13.63 6.00 -3.90
C ARG A 138 13.07 4.67 -4.39
N LEU A 139 12.21 4.05 -3.59
CA LEU A 139 11.56 2.80 -4.00
C LEU A 139 10.67 3.01 -5.22
N LEU A 140 9.89 4.09 -5.24
CA LEU A 140 9.04 4.41 -6.37
C LEU A 140 9.85 4.63 -7.66
N GLU A 141 10.98 5.34 -7.55
CA GLU A 141 11.87 5.53 -8.70
C GLU A 141 12.44 4.19 -9.20
N LYS A 142 12.82 3.32 -8.29
CA LYS A 142 13.32 1.99 -8.63
C LYS A 142 12.26 1.15 -9.34
N LEU A 143 10.99 1.37 -9.03
CA LEU A 143 9.87 0.72 -9.70
C LEU A 143 9.58 1.30 -11.09
N GLY A 144 10.24 2.39 -11.45
CA GLY A 144 10.02 3.05 -12.73
C GLY A 144 9.06 4.22 -12.70
N LEU A 145 8.58 4.60 -11.52
CA LEU A 145 7.76 5.79 -11.41
C LEU A 145 8.65 7.04 -11.33
N ARG A 146 8.11 8.16 -11.77
CA ARG A 146 8.82 9.44 -11.76
C ARG A 146 8.01 10.50 -11.05
N PHE A 147 8.68 11.37 -10.33
CA PHE A 147 8.03 12.53 -9.71
C PHE A 147 7.36 13.39 -10.78
N GLU A 148 6.11 13.74 -10.57
CA GLU A 148 5.34 14.53 -11.52
C GLU A 148 5.01 15.90 -10.96
N GLN A 149 4.46 15.98 -9.76
CA GLN A 149 4.05 17.23 -9.16
C GLN A 149 3.68 17.05 -7.69
N MET A 150 3.54 18.16 -6.99
CA MET A 150 2.94 18.18 -5.66
C MET A 150 1.42 18.24 -5.81
N VAL A 151 0.71 17.50 -4.97
CA VAL A 151 -0.76 17.48 -4.99
C VAL A 151 -1.32 17.53 -3.57
N ARG A 152 -2.57 17.94 -3.46
CA ARG A 152 -3.36 17.85 -2.24
C ARG A 152 -4.58 16.96 -2.53
N LEU A 153 -4.80 15.96 -1.70
CA LEU A 153 -5.94 15.06 -1.92
C LEU A 153 -7.27 15.74 -1.60
N THR A 154 -7.25 16.66 -0.65
CA THR A 154 -8.38 17.52 -0.32
C THR A 154 -7.87 18.93 -0.14
N GLU A 155 -8.79 19.89 -0.11
CA GLU A 155 -8.43 21.29 0.02
C GLU A 155 -7.60 21.61 1.27
N ASN A 156 -7.90 20.89 2.38
CA ASN A 156 -7.23 21.11 3.67
C ASN A 156 -6.11 20.12 3.96
N ALA A 157 -5.82 19.19 3.02
CA ALA A 157 -4.77 18.21 3.21
C ALA A 157 -3.39 18.84 3.01
N GLN A 158 -2.37 18.23 3.61
CA GLN A 158 -0.99 18.60 3.33
C GLN A 158 -0.61 18.17 1.92
N GLU A 159 0.32 18.92 1.32
CA GLU A 159 0.85 18.54 0.02
C GLU A 159 1.65 17.24 0.12
N VAL A 160 1.48 16.40 -0.88
CA VAL A 160 2.26 15.17 -1.03
C VAL A 160 2.86 15.12 -2.44
N ARG A 161 3.91 14.35 -2.59
CA ARG A 161 4.54 14.16 -3.90
C ARG A 161 3.75 13.13 -4.69
N LEU A 162 3.42 13.43 -5.94
CA LEU A 162 2.78 12.50 -6.84
C LEU A 162 3.84 11.94 -7.81
N PHE A 163 3.93 10.63 -7.87
CA PHE A 163 4.76 9.91 -8.84
C PHE A 163 3.87 9.20 -9.84
N SER A 164 4.33 9.01 -11.05
CA SER A 164 3.56 8.29 -12.05
C SER A 164 4.41 7.34 -12.88
N SER A 165 3.78 6.27 -13.36
CA SER A 165 4.45 5.20 -14.09
C SER A 165 4.53 5.45 -15.59
N GLY A 166 3.91 6.48 -16.08
CA GLY A 166 3.96 6.60 -17.48
C GLY A 166 3.17 7.73 -18.08
N VAL A 167 3.11 7.68 -19.32
CA VAL A 167 2.49 8.69 -20.16
C VAL A 167 1.00 8.57 -20.16
#